data_2a0828a4b2c2f91ce9892f4dda5732fc
#
_entry.id   2a0828a4b2c2f91ce9892f4dda5732fc
#
_cell.length_a   1.000
_cell.length_b   1.000
_cell.length_c   1.000
_cell.angle_alpha   90.00
_cell.angle_beta   90.00
_cell.angle_gamma   90.00
#
_symmetry.space_group_name_H-M   'P 1'
#
loop_
_entity.id
_entity.type
_entity.pdbx_description
1 polymer ?
#
loop_
_entity_poly.entity_id
_entity_poly.type
_entity_poly.pdbx_seq_one_letter_code
_entity_poly.pdbx_strand_id
1 'polypeptide(L)'
;MTLIYRKLSLPVLLLFLTLNTQAQQAPRPDDFSRWETAISAFEKADQAAPPAQGGILFIGSSTILLWKTLAADFPGYPVINRGFGGSQIVDATHFADRIVIPYRPRQVFLRSGGNDINAGKSAAQVFADFKDFVARVHAKLPATEVVFIGLCPTIARWKQAETNRELNRLVSEFAQRTRHVKYIETYNMSFDESGRPRSDIFIKDMLHFNAEGYRLLTTLVRPHLSR
;
A
#
# COMPACT_ATOMS: atom_id res chain seq x y z
N MET A 1 8.90 87.10 -12.75
CA MET A 1 8.12 86.08 -12.00
C MET A 1 8.27 84.71 -12.74
N THR A 2 9.25 83.92 -12.33
CA THR A 2 9.65 82.70 -13.05
C THR A 2 9.17 81.48 -12.23
N LEU A 3 8.18 80.70 -12.75
CA LEU A 3 7.69 79.52 -12.10
C LEU A 3 8.65 78.35 -12.41
N ILE A 4 9.17 77.74 -11.34
CA ILE A 4 10.03 76.57 -11.40
C ILE A 4 9.11 75.31 -11.22
N TYR A 5 8.91 74.51 -12.27
CA TYR A 5 8.25 73.21 -12.18
C TYR A 5 9.22 72.14 -11.65
N ARG A 6 8.96 71.67 -10.45
CA ARG A 6 9.66 70.58 -9.83
C ARG A 6 9.03 69.28 -10.34
N LYS A 7 9.74 68.47 -11.17
CA LYS A 7 9.34 67.12 -11.56
C LYS A 7 9.52 66.20 -10.39
N LEU A 8 8.42 65.64 -9.84
CA LEU A 8 8.47 64.50 -8.91
C LEU A 8 8.62 63.23 -9.74
N SER A 9 9.74 62.55 -9.59
CA SER A 9 9.94 61.19 -10.11
C SER A 9 9.47 60.21 -9.04
N LEU A 10 8.39 59.45 -9.32
CA LEU A 10 8.00 58.28 -8.53
C LEU A 10 8.92 57.09 -8.89
N PRO A 11 9.49 56.40 -7.91
CA PRO A 11 10.17 55.15 -8.19
C PRO A 11 9.13 54.02 -8.44
N VAL A 12 9.19 53.42 -9.62
CA VAL A 12 8.44 52.18 -9.93
C VAL A 12 9.11 51.04 -9.18
N LEU A 13 8.45 50.58 -8.11
CA LEU A 13 8.87 49.40 -7.37
C LEU A 13 8.46 48.12 -8.17
N LEU A 14 9.39 47.54 -8.92
CA LEU A 14 9.20 46.25 -9.58
C LEU A 14 9.19 45.14 -8.51
N LEU A 15 8.00 44.65 -8.19
CA LEU A 15 7.81 43.48 -7.35
C LEU A 15 8.14 42.23 -8.18
N PHE A 16 9.34 41.66 -8.01
CA PHE A 16 9.67 40.35 -8.55
C PHE A 16 8.92 39.29 -7.75
N LEU A 17 7.79 38.79 -8.27
CA LEU A 17 7.19 37.54 -7.83
C LEU A 17 8.11 36.39 -8.25
N THR A 18 8.91 35.89 -7.33
CA THR A 18 9.60 34.62 -7.49
C THR A 18 8.55 33.50 -7.43
N LEU A 19 8.12 33.01 -8.57
CA LEU A 19 7.39 31.74 -8.68
C LEU A 19 8.33 30.66 -8.22
N ASN A 20 8.17 30.21 -6.96
CA ASN A 20 8.74 28.98 -6.46
C ASN A 20 8.02 27.82 -7.16
N THR A 21 8.42 27.48 -8.38
CA THR A 21 8.11 26.19 -8.99
C THR A 21 8.87 25.13 -8.18
N GLN A 22 8.21 24.52 -7.20
CA GLN A 22 8.64 23.22 -6.71
C GLN A 22 8.66 22.30 -7.92
N ALA A 23 9.85 22.08 -8.45
CA ALA A 23 10.07 21.08 -9.47
C ALA A 23 9.60 19.75 -8.89
N GLN A 24 8.48 19.26 -9.38
CA GLN A 24 7.97 17.93 -9.09
C GLN A 24 9.07 16.97 -9.54
N GLN A 25 9.82 16.42 -8.57
CA GLN A 25 10.88 15.49 -8.89
C GLN A 25 10.26 14.38 -9.73
N ALA A 26 10.76 14.22 -10.96
CA ALA A 26 10.42 13.08 -11.80
C ALA A 26 10.56 11.80 -10.98
N PRO A 27 9.65 10.80 -11.15
CA PRO A 27 9.78 9.51 -10.46
C PRO A 27 11.20 9.02 -10.71
N ARG A 28 11.96 8.79 -9.63
CA ARG A 28 13.27 8.15 -9.76
C ARG A 28 13.04 6.80 -10.42
N PRO A 29 13.88 6.38 -11.36
CA PRO A 29 13.84 4.99 -11.82
C PRO A 29 13.85 4.10 -10.58
N ASP A 30 12.98 3.09 -10.54
CA ASP A 30 12.67 2.26 -9.36
C ASP A 30 13.96 1.76 -8.71
N ASP A 31 14.41 2.46 -7.68
CA ASP A 31 15.55 2.04 -6.88
C ASP A 31 15.06 1.02 -5.84
N PHE A 32 15.10 -0.25 -6.23
CA PHE A 32 14.72 -1.36 -5.37
C PHE A 32 15.79 -1.69 -4.31
N SER A 33 17.02 -1.16 -4.44
CA SER A 33 18.16 -1.47 -3.54
C SER A 33 17.85 -1.10 -2.08
N ARG A 34 17.03 -0.10 -1.85
CA ARG A 34 16.56 0.32 -0.52
C ARG A 34 15.88 -0.80 0.29
N TRP A 35 15.39 -1.84 -0.39
CA TRP A 35 14.70 -2.97 0.25
C TRP A 35 15.57 -4.20 0.44
N GLU A 36 16.77 -4.24 -0.15
CA GLU A 36 17.66 -5.42 -0.13
C GLU A 36 17.94 -5.94 1.28
N THR A 37 18.11 -5.05 2.26
CA THR A 37 18.31 -5.46 3.66
C THR A 37 17.11 -6.24 4.19
N ALA A 38 15.89 -5.78 3.90
CA ALA A 38 14.67 -6.44 4.37
C ALA A 38 14.46 -7.79 3.64
N ILE A 39 14.69 -7.81 2.34
CA ILE A 39 14.51 -9.01 1.50
C ILE A 39 15.55 -10.08 1.87
N SER A 40 16.84 -9.70 2.00
CA SER A 40 17.90 -10.61 2.43
C SER A 40 17.67 -11.14 3.85
N ALA A 41 17.04 -10.35 4.73
CA ALA A 41 16.66 -10.84 6.05
C ALA A 41 15.61 -11.96 5.99
N PHE A 42 14.63 -11.88 5.08
CA PHE A 42 13.68 -12.97 4.84
C PHE A 42 14.39 -14.22 4.33
N GLU A 43 15.25 -14.10 3.32
CA GLU A 43 16.02 -15.22 2.75
C GLU A 43 16.88 -15.90 3.81
N LYS A 44 17.58 -15.12 4.64
CA LYS A 44 18.40 -15.65 5.73
C LYS A 44 17.57 -16.40 6.79
N ALA A 45 16.41 -15.87 7.15
CA ALA A 45 15.50 -16.53 8.08
C ALA A 45 14.98 -17.85 7.51
N ASP A 46 14.65 -17.87 6.22
CA ASP A 46 14.18 -19.06 5.51
C ASP A 46 15.27 -20.15 5.36
N GLN A 47 16.53 -19.75 5.21
CA GLN A 47 17.64 -20.71 5.25
C GLN A 47 17.76 -21.41 6.60
N ALA A 48 17.49 -20.69 7.70
CA ALA A 48 17.53 -21.25 9.05
C ALA A 48 16.28 -22.08 9.39
N ALA A 49 15.11 -21.67 8.92
CA ALA A 49 13.82 -22.33 9.16
C ALA A 49 12.91 -22.17 7.94
N PRO A 50 13.02 -23.07 6.93
CA PRO A 50 12.26 -22.97 5.70
C PRO A 50 10.76 -23.03 5.94
N PRO A 51 9.98 -22.06 5.44
CA PRO A 51 8.52 -22.11 5.53
C PRO A 51 7.95 -23.30 4.74
N ALA A 52 6.84 -23.87 5.24
CA ALA A 52 6.15 -24.92 4.53
C ALA A 52 5.67 -24.45 3.15
N GLN A 53 5.85 -25.30 2.14
CA GLN A 53 5.31 -25.09 0.79
C GLN A 53 3.80 -25.12 0.80
N GLY A 54 3.16 -24.39 -0.11
CA GLY A 54 1.70 -24.40 -0.25
C GLY A 54 0.96 -23.66 0.88
N GLY A 55 1.67 -22.88 1.70
CA GLY A 55 1.09 -22.06 2.75
C GLY A 55 0.27 -20.87 2.24
N ILE A 56 -0.04 -19.96 3.15
CA ILE A 56 -0.74 -18.70 2.86
C ILE A 56 0.26 -17.56 3.12
N LEU A 57 0.53 -16.78 2.09
CA LEU A 57 1.53 -15.71 2.17
C LEU A 57 0.85 -14.36 2.25
N PHE A 58 1.25 -13.56 3.24
CA PHE A 58 0.86 -12.16 3.37
C PHE A 58 2.04 -11.28 2.95
N ILE A 59 1.83 -10.45 1.92
CA ILE A 59 2.83 -9.52 1.39
C ILE A 59 2.25 -8.10 1.35
N GLY A 60 3.10 -7.11 1.45
CA GLY A 60 2.71 -5.70 1.37
C GLY A 60 3.60 -4.81 2.20
N SER A 61 3.07 -3.63 2.53
CA SER A 61 3.84 -2.59 3.21
C SER A 61 3.77 -2.71 4.75
N SER A 62 3.84 -1.57 5.43
CA SER A 62 3.89 -1.52 6.90
C SER A 62 2.71 -2.21 7.60
N THR A 63 1.51 -2.24 7.02
CA THR A 63 0.39 -2.96 7.63
C THR A 63 0.69 -4.44 7.78
N ILE A 64 1.32 -5.07 6.79
CA ILE A 64 1.69 -6.49 6.88
C ILE A 64 2.93 -6.66 7.78
N LEU A 65 3.97 -5.82 7.62
CA LEU A 65 5.17 -5.85 8.45
C LEU A 65 4.86 -5.78 9.96
N LEU A 66 3.94 -4.89 10.32
CA LEU A 66 3.58 -4.60 11.72
C LEU A 66 2.53 -5.57 12.29
N TRP A 67 1.97 -6.46 11.48
CA TRP A 67 1.05 -7.50 11.95
C TRP A 67 1.80 -8.62 12.68
N LYS A 68 2.27 -8.32 13.89
CA LYS A 68 3.13 -9.22 14.66
C LYS A 68 2.40 -10.46 15.17
N THR A 69 1.08 -10.37 15.30
CA THR A 69 0.20 -11.46 15.77
C THR A 69 -0.32 -12.32 14.61
N LEU A 70 0.10 -12.10 13.35
CA LEU A 70 -0.47 -12.74 12.16
C LEU A 70 -0.65 -14.26 12.31
N ALA A 71 0.36 -14.97 12.80
CA ALA A 71 0.29 -16.42 12.99
C ALA A 71 -0.69 -16.81 14.12
N ALA A 72 -0.72 -16.03 15.19
CA ALA A 72 -1.65 -16.25 16.33
C ALA A 72 -3.09 -15.89 15.95
N ASP A 73 -3.28 -14.91 15.07
CA ASP A 73 -4.61 -14.49 14.59
C ASP A 73 -5.24 -15.51 13.63
N PHE A 74 -4.44 -16.38 13.01
CA PHE A 74 -4.91 -17.42 12.10
C PHE A 74 -4.43 -18.82 12.52
N PRO A 75 -4.83 -19.31 13.72
CA PRO A 75 -4.42 -20.62 14.20
C PRO A 75 -4.91 -21.72 13.24
N GLY A 76 -4.03 -22.70 12.99
CA GLY A 76 -4.30 -23.80 12.07
C GLY A 76 -4.07 -23.51 10.58
N TYR A 77 -3.63 -22.29 10.26
CA TYR A 77 -3.22 -21.93 8.90
C TYR A 77 -1.69 -21.67 8.87
N PRO A 78 -0.96 -22.28 7.91
CA PRO A 78 0.48 -22.02 7.74
C PRO A 78 0.67 -20.67 7.05
N VAL A 79 0.65 -19.58 7.84
CA VAL A 79 0.79 -18.21 7.33
C VAL A 79 2.24 -17.76 7.33
N ILE A 80 2.63 -17.02 6.29
CA ILE A 80 3.97 -16.45 6.10
C ILE A 80 3.84 -14.93 5.97
N ASN A 81 4.58 -14.16 6.78
CA ASN A 81 4.63 -12.70 6.69
C ASN A 81 5.82 -12.26 5.83
N ARG A 82 5.54 -11.56 4.74
CA ARG A 82 6.54 -10.93 3.83
C ARG A 82 6.23 -9.44 3.65
N GLY A 83 5.86 -8.77 4.74
CA GLY A 83 5.66 -7.33 4.78
C GLY A 83 6.99 -6.58 4.91
N PHE A 84 7.19 -5.53 4.13
CA PHE A 84 8.32 -4.61 4.24
C PHE A 84 7.84 -3.16 4.15
N GLY A 85 8.15 -2.41 5.22
CA GLY A 85 7.52 -1.11 5.51
C GLY A 85 7.84 -0.05 4.46
N GLY A 86 6.84 0.75 4.07
CA GLY A 86 7.00 1.82 3.08
C GLY A 86 6.97 1.36 1.62
N SER A 87 6.90 0.04 1.35
CA SER A 87 6.88 -0.50 -0.01
C SER A 87 5.62 -0.12 -0.78
N GLN A 88 5.74 -0.08 -2.09
CA GLN A 88 4.70 0.07 -3.09
C GLN A 88 4.39 -1.29 -3.73
N ILE A 89 3.37 -1.37 -4.60
CA ILE A 89 3.03 -2.63 -5.30
C ILE A 89 4.16 -3.05 -6.26
N VAL A 90 4.79 -2.10 -6.93
CA VAL A 90 5.93 -2.37 -7.83
C VAL A 90 7.11 -3.03 -7.10
N ASP A 91 7.35 -2.66 -5.83
CA ASP A 91 8.39 -3.30 -5.01
C ASP A 91 8.03 -4.77 -4.74
N ALA A 92 6.76 -5.06 -4.39
CA ALA A 92 6.28 -6.43 -4.21
C ALA A 92 6.40 -7.27 -5.51
N THR A 93 6.12 -6.66 -6.66
CA THR A 93 6.25 -7.29 -7.98
C THR A 93 7.72 -7.61 -8.31
N HIS A 94 8.63 -6.65 -8.06
CA HIS A 94 10.06 -6.82 -8.29
C HIS A 94 10.64 -8.00 -7.49
N PHE A 95 10.30 -8.06 -6.20
CA PHE A 95 10.83 -9.10 -5.31
C PHE A 95 10.03 -10.39 -5.29
N ALA A 96 8.96 -10.53 -6.10
CA ALA A 96 8.09 -11.69 -6.08
C ALA A 96 8.85 -13.02 -6.28
N ASP A 97 9.86 -13.04 -7.15
CA ASP A 97 10.66 -14.25 -7.42
C ASP A 97 11.50 -14.70 -6.21
N ARG A 98 11.76 -13.80 -5.26
CA ARG A 98 12.57 -14.07 -4.06
C ARG A 98 11.71 -14.37 -2.83
N ILE A 99 10.56 -13.67 -2.69
CA ILE A 99 9.77 -13.70 -1.44
C ILE A 99 8.31 -14.13 -1.63
N VAL A 100 7.91 -14.59 -2.83
CA VAL A 100 6.59 -15.18 -3.09
C VAL A 100 6.71 -16.53 -3.78
N ILE A 101 7.32 -16.56 -4.97
CA ILE A 101 7.38 -17.74 -5.83
C ILE A 101 8.02 -18.96 -5.16
N PRO A 102 9.13 -18.84 -4.38
CA PRO A 102 9.80 -19.98 -3.77
C PRO A 102 8.92 -20.79 -2.81
N TYR A 103 7.91 -20.16 -2.18
CA TYR A 103 7.03 -20.83 -1.23
C TYR A 103 5.86 -21.57 -1.89
N ARG A 104 5.62 -21.34 -3.19
CA ARG A 104 4.50 -21.92 -3.94
C ARG A 104 3.17 -21.80 -3.17
N PRO A 105 2.83 -20.61 -2.66
CA PRO A 105 1.67 -20.44 -1.78
C PRO A 105 0.39 -20.77 -2.54
N ARG A 106 -0.58 -21.39 -1.85
CA ARG A 106 -1.92 -21.55 -2.41
C ARG A 106 -2.70 -20.25 -2.47
N GLN A 107 -2.38 -19.32 -1.54
CA GLN A 107 -2.95 -17.97 -1.50
C GLN A 107 -1.87 -16.94 -1.20
N VAL A 108 -1.96 -15.79 -1.89
CA VAL A 108 -1.16 -14.58 -1.62
C VAL A 108 -2.11 -13.45 -1.26
N PHE A 109 -2.05 -12.98 -0.02
CA PHE A 109 -2.77 -11.80 0.44
C PHE A 109 -1.88 -10.56 0.28
N LEU A 110 -2.25 -9.66 -0.63
CA LEU A 110 -1.55 -8.40 -0.86
C LEU A 110 -2.29 -7.25 -0.19
N ARG A 111 -1.59 -6.49 0.69
CA ARG A 111 -2.06 -5.20 1.20
C ARG A 111 -1.00 -4.14 0.95
N SER A 112 -1.12 -3.44 -0.16
CA SER A 112 -0.25 -2.36 -0.62
C SER A 112 -1.07 -1.37 -1.46
N GLY A 113 -0.49 -0.23 -1.84
CA GLY A 113 -1.17 0.81 -2.62
C GLY A 113 -1.28 2.15 -1.89
N GLY A 114 -1.37 2.15 -0.55
CA GLY A 114 -1.44 3.39 0.22
C GLY A 114 -0.17 4.26 0.13
N ASN A 115 1.01 3.64 -0.02
CA ASN A 115 2.25 4.38 -0.25
C ASN A 115 2.38 4.86 -1.69
N ASP A 116 1.86 4.09 -2.64
CA ASP A 116 1.75 4.43 -4.05
C ASP A 116 0.95 5.73 -4.24
N ILE A 117 -0.25 5.78 -3.64
CA ILE A 117 -1.13 6.96 -3.65
C ILE A 117 -0.46 8.12 -2.92
N ASN A 118 0.22 7.87 -1.79
CA ASN A 118 0.96 8.91 -1.07
C ASN A 118 2.15 9.46 -1.85
N ALA A 119 2.71 8.68 -2.76
CA ALA A 119 3.76 9.11 -3.69
C ALA A 119 3.19 9.83 -4.93
N GLY A 120 1.87 10.04 -5.00
CA GLY A 120 1.20 10.79 -6.07
C GLY A 120 0.65 9.95 -7.21
N LYS A 121 0.69 8.61 -7.13
CA LYS A 121 0.06 7.76 -8.15
C LYS A 121 -1.46 7.88 -8.07
N SER A 122 -2.12 7.91 -9.23
CA SER A 122 -3.57 7.80 -9.34
C SER A 122 -4.03 6.37 -9.03
N ALA A 123 -5.32 6.18 -8.71
CA ALA A 123 -5.92 4.86 -8.54
C ALA A 123 -5.71 3.96 -9.76
N ALA A 124 -5.80 4.50 -10.97
CA ALA A 124 -5.58 3.77 -12.21
C ALA A 124 -4.14 3.26 -12.37
N GLN A 125 -3.14 4.07 -11.98
CA GLN A 125 -1.73 3.66 -11.99
C GLN A 125 -1.47 2.54 -10.98
N VAL A 126 -1.97 2.69 -9.75
CA VAL A 126 -1.82 1.66 -8.70
C VAL A 126 -2.54 0.37 -9.09
N PHE A 127 -3.70 0.49 -9.75
CA PHE A 127 -4.41 -0.67 -10.29
C PHE A 127 -3.64 -1.37 -11.42
N ALA A 128 -2.94 -0.62 -12.27
CA ALA A 128 -2.05 -1.20 -13.29
C ALA A 128 -0.92 -2.00 -12.61
N ASP A 129 -0.26 -1.43 -11.60
CA ASP A 129 0.78 -2.12 -10.81
C ASP A 129 0.24 -3.40 -10.15
N PHE A 130 -1.00 -3.37 -9.65
CA PHE A 130 -1.65 -4.57 -9.10
C PHE A 130 -1.86 -5.66 -10.15
N LYS A 131 -2.29 -5.31 -11.36
CA LYS A 131 -2.43 -6.29 -12.46
C LYS A 131 -1.09 -6.91 -12.84
N ASP A 132 -0.02 -6.12 -12.84
CA ASP A 132 1.34 -6.60 -13.11
C ASP A 132 1.82 -7.55 -12.01
N PHE A 133 1.51 -7.27 -10.74
CA PHE A 133 1.77 -8.21 -9.65
C PHE A 133 1.03 -9.53 -9.84
N VAL A 134 -0.27 -9.49 -10.16
CA VAL A 134 -1.07 -10.70 -10.46
C VAL A 134 -0.47 -11.47 -11.63
N ALA A 135 -0.14 -10.80 -12.72
CA ALA A 135 0.47 -11.41 -13.89
C ALA A 135 1.83 -12.08 -13.56
N ARG A 136 2.66 -11.42 -12.74
CA ARG A 136 3.96 -11.97 -12.29
C ARG A 136 3.77 -13.25 -11.49
N VAL A 137 2.83 -13.26 -10.54
CA VAL A 137 2.53 -14.46 -9.73
C VAL A 137 1.97 -15.57 -10.62
N HIS A 138 0.96 -15.29 -11.43
CA HIS A 138 0.29 -16.30 -12.25
C HIS A 138 1.17 -16.86 -13.37
N ALA A 139 2.16 -16.11 -13.87
CA ALA A 139 3.13 -16.62 -14.85
C ALA A 139 3.93 -17.81 -14.32
N LYS A 140 4.12 -17.90 -13.00
CA LYS A 140 4.89 -18.98 -12.34
C LYS A 140 4.01 -19.92 -11.54
N LEU A 141 2.91 -19.43 -11.01
CA LEU A 141 2.00 -20.12 -10.10
C LEU A 141 0.54 -19.90 -10.53
N PRO A 142 0.10 -20.46 -11.66
CA PRO A 142 -1.20 -20.14 -12.28
C PRO A 142 -2.42 -20.52 -11.43
N ALA A 143 -2.25 -21.43 -10.45
CA ALA A 143 -3.33 -21.86 -9.54
C ALA A 143 -3.34 -21.09 -8.21
N THR A 144 -2.34 -20.25 -7.93
CA THR A 144 -2.27 -19.44 -6.72
C THR A 144 -3.38 -18.38 -6.73
N GLU A 145 -4.17 -18.33 -5.67
CA GLU A 145 -5.17 -17.29 -5.49
C GLU A 145 -4.51 -16.00 -4.97
N VAL A 146 -4.63 -14.91 -5.71
CA VAL A 146 -4.19 -13.58 -5.28
C VAL A 146 -5.37 -12.83 -4.68
N VAL A 147 -5.27 -12.46 -3.41
CA VAL A 147 -6.32 -11.79 -2.65
C VAL A 147 -5.84 -10.38 -2.31
N PHE A 148 -6.49 -9.37 -2.86
CA PHE A 148 -6.21 -7.98 -2.49
C PHE A 148 -7.01 -7.61 -1.24
N ILE A 149 -6.31 -7.23 -0.17
CA ILE A 149 -6.94 -6.64 1.01
C ILE A 149 -7.12 -5.15 0.75
N GLY A 150 -8.34 -4.72 0.58
CA GLY A 150 -8.71 -3.34 0.23
C GLY A 150 -8.08 -2.30 1.17
N LEU A 151 -7.98 -1.07 0.70
CA LEU A 151 -7.47 0.03 1.50
C LEU A 151 -8.62 0.71 2.24
N CYS A 152 -8.43 0.92 3.54
CA CYS A 152 -9.29 1.80 4.32
C CYS A 152 -8.63 3.18 4.47
N PRO A 153 -9.41 4.27 4.53
CA PRO A 153 -8.87 5.59 4.84
C PRO A 153 -8.21 5.61 6.20
N THR A 154 -7.14 6.39 6.32
CA THR A 154 -6.49 6.68 7.61
C THR A 154 -6.60 8.17 7.92
N ILE A 155 -6.64 8.55 9.19
CA ILE A 155 -6.77 9.96 9.57
C ILE A 155 -5.58 10.78 9.06
N ALA A 156 -4.35 10.24 9.18
CA ALA A 156 -3.14 10.89 8.70
C ALA A 156 -3.13 11.13 7.17
N ARG A 157 -3.86 10.31 6.41
CA ARG A 157 -3.94 10.39 4.94
C ARG A 157 -5.38 10.54 4.45
N TRP A 158 -6.23 11.24 5.22
CA TRP A 158 -7.65 11.38 4.92
C TRP A 158 -7.92 11.94 3.52
N LYS A 159 -7.08 12.85 3.06
CA LYS A 159 -7.17 13.44 1.70
C LYS A 159 -7.11 12.38 0.58
N GLN A 160 -6.62 11.19 0.86
CA GLN A 160 -6.50 10.08 -0.10
C GLN A 160 -7.73 9.14 -0.08
N ALA A 161 -8.72 9.41 0.75
CA ALA A 161 -9.88 8.51 0.95
C ALA A 161 -10.59 8.18 -0.37
N GLU A 162 -10.86 9.17 -1.22
CA GLU A 162 -11.53 8.93 -2.50
C GLU A 162 -10.66 8.14 -3.47
N THR A 163 -9.34 8.38 -3.48
CA THR A 163 -8.41 7.59 -4.31
C THR A 163 -8.34 6.14 -3.83
N ASN A 164 -8.38 5.91 -2.50
CA ASN A 164 -8.47 4.55 -1.94
C ASN A 164 -9.78 3.86 -2.37
N ARG A 165 -10.91 4.58 -2.32
CA ARG A 165 -12.21 4.05 -2.73
C ARG A 165 -12.21 3.66 -4.21
N GLU A 166 -11.68 4.51 -5.06
CA GLU A 166 -11.58 4.25 -6.49
C GLU A 166 -10.66 3.07 -6.79
N LEU A 167 -9.50 2.95 -6.14
CA LEU A 167 -8.63 1.78 -6.27
C LEU A 167 -9.36 0.50 -5.86
N ASN A 168 -10.03 0.52 -4.70
CA ASN A 168 -10.80 -0.63 -4.21
C ASN A 168 -11.88 -1.05 -5.21
N ARG A 169 -12.61 -0.09 -5.81
CA ARG A 169 -13.62 -0.35 -6.85
C ARG A 169 -12.99 -1.03 -8.06
N LEU A 170 -11.89 -0.49 -8.60
CA LEU A 170 -11.19 -1.03 -9.78
C LEU A 170 -10.70 -2.47 -9.52
N VAL A 171 -10.11 -2.72 -8.34
CA VAL A 171 -9.64 -4.06 -7.97
C VAL A 171 -10.80 -5.02 -7.75
N SER A 172 -11.89 -4.59 -7.11
CA SER A 172 -13.08 -5.41 -6.89
C SER A 172 -13.71 -5.86 -8.21
N GLU A 173 -13.87 -4.93 -9.16
CA GLU A 173 -14.40 -5.23 -10.49
C GLU A 173 -13.49 -6.18 -11.30
N PHE A 174 -12.17 -6.03 -11.17
CA PHE A 174 -11.20 -6.92 -11.80
C PHE A 174 -11.27 -8.32 -11.19
N ALA A 175 -11.37 -8.44 -9.87
CA ALA A 175 -11.47 -9.71 -9.16
C ALA A 175 -12.72 -10.50 -9.55
N GLN A 176 -13.86 -9.84 -9.79
CA GLN A 176 -15.11 -10.49 -10.25
C GLN A 176 -14.97 -11.16 -11.62
N ARG A 177 -14.03 -10.72 -12.45
CA ARG A 177 -13.85 -11.17 -13.85
C ARG A 177 -12.57 -11.95 -14.08
N THR A 178 -11.74 -12.13 -13.03
CA THR A 178 -10.42 -12.74 -13.15
C THR A 178 -10.33 -13.97 -12.25
N ARG A 179 -10.11 -15.12 -12.88
CA ARG A 179 -9.93 -16.37 -12.14
C ARG A 179 -8.74 -16.27 -11.19
N HIS A 180 -8.89 -16.85 -9.98
CA HIS A 180 -7.87 -16.85 -8.92
C HIS A 180 -7.45 -15.44 -8.45
N VAL A 181 -8.33 -14.45 -8.61
CA VAL A 181 -8.17 -13.13 -7.99
C VAL A 181 -9.38 -12.86 -7.11
N LYS A 182 -9.17 -12.39 -5.89
CA LYS A 182 -10.21 -11.99 -4.94
C LYS A 182 -9.93 -10.62 -4.35
N TYR A 183 -10.97 -10.00 -3.85
CA TYR A 183 -10.95 -8.72 -3.16
C TYR A 183 -11.64 -8.83 -1.80
N ILE A 184 -11.04 -8.24 -0.78
CA ILE A 184 -11.64 -8.11 0.55
C ILE A 184 -11.95 -6.66 0.81
N GLU A 185 -13.22 -6.37 1.06
CA GLU A 185 -13.67 -5.04 1.41
C GLU A 185 -13.24 -4.68 2.84
N THR A 186 -12.49 -3.58 2.98
CA THR A 186 -12.05 -3.07 4.28
C THR A 186 -12.24 -1.55 4.43
N TYR A 187 -12.77 -0.86 3.41
CA TYR A 187 -12.88 0.59 3.40
C TYR A 187 -13.67 1.10 4.62
N ASN A 188 -14.78 0.44 4.92
CA ASN A 188 -15.69 0.86 5.98
C ASN A 188 -15.18 0.59 7.40
N MET A 189 -14.10 -0.20 7.58
CA MET A 189 -13.54 -0.43 8.92
C MET A 189 -13.00 0.85 9.59
N SER A 190 -12.75 1.90 8.81
CA SER A 190 -12.27 3.20 9.31
C SER A 190 -13.39 4.15 9.75
N PHE A 191 -14.63 3.71 9.71
CA PHE A 191 -15.77 4.53 10.11
C PHE A 191 -16.51 3.91 11.30
N ASP A 192 -17.07 4.78 12.14
CA ASP A 192 -18.02 4.37 13.19
C ASP A 192 -19.42 4.20 12.61
N GLU A 193 -20.37 3.76 13.44
CA GLU A 193 -21.78 3.54 13.05
C GLU A 193 -22.48 4.81 12.55
N SER A 194 -21.98 6.00 12.91
CA SER A 194 -22.47 7.28 12.43
C SER A 194 -21.79 7.77 11.15
N GLY A 195 -20.87 6.97 10.58
CA GLY A 195 -20.12 7.30 9.38
C GLY A 195 -18.97 8.29 9.61
N ARG A 196 -18.53 8.49 10.88
CA ARG A 196 -17.38 9.35 11.21
C ARG A 196 -16.07 8.56 11.21
N PRO A 197 -14.95 9.19 10.86
CA PRO A 197 -13.65 8.53 10.94
C PRO A 197 -13.32 8.06 12.36
N ARG A 198 -12.86 6.80 12.48
CA ARG A 198 -12.40 6.20 13.74
C ARG A 198 -10.93 6.57 13.98
N SER A 199 -10.62 7.03 15.18
CA SER A 199 -9.22 7.20 15.63
C SER A 199 -8.75 6.05 16.53
N ASP A 200 -9.68 5.32 17.14
CA ASP A 200 -9.46 4.28 18.14
C ASP A 200 -8.81 3.00 17.57
N ILE A 201 -8.76 2.84 16.25
CA ILE A 201 -8.14 1.70 15.57
C ILE A 201 -6.68 1.95 15.15
N PHE A 202 -6.15 3.16 15.39
CA PHE A 202 -4.80 3.55 15.00
C PHE A 202 -3.91 3.80 16.22
N ILE A 203 -2.60 3.70 16.03
CA ILE A 203 -1.63 4.22 17.00
C ILE A 203 -1.52 5.76 16.88
N LYS A 204 -0.67 6.39 17.67
CA LYS A 204 -0.52 7.86 17.72
C LYS A 204 -0.33 8.56 16.36
N ASP A 205 0.25 7.87 15.38
CA ASP A 205 0.50 8.44 14.06
C ASP A 205 -0.76 8.51 13.16
N MET A 206 -1.88 7.98 13.64
CA MET A 206 -3.16 7.96 12.92
C MET A 206 -3.08 7.34 11.50
N LEU A 207 -2.09 6.48 11.30
CA LEU A 207 -1.78 5.78 10.05
C LEU A 207 -1.75 4.26 10.22
N HIS A 208 -1.01 3.80 11.24
CA HIS A 208 -0.80 2.38 11.47
C HIS A 208 -1.80 1.84 12.48
N PHE A 209 -2.26 0.61 12.26
CA PHE A 209 -3.22 -0.04 13.14
C PHE A 209 -2.61 -0.33 14.52
N ASN A 210 -3.45 -0.17 15.55
CA ASN A 210 -3.23 -0.74 16.87
C ASN A 210 -3.83 -2.15 16.96
N ALA A 211 -3.88 -2.74 18.15
CA ALA A 211 -4.43 -4.08 18.36
C ALA A 211 -5.88 -4.21 17.92
N GLU A 212 -6.71 -3.18 18.12
CA GLU A 212 -8.11 -3.18 17.70
C GLU A 212 -8.25 -3.13 16.17
N GLY A 213 -7.43 -2.29 15.48
CA GLY A 213 -7.38 -2.26 14.03
C GLY A 213 -7.02 -3.62 13.42
N TYR A 214 -6.02 -4.32 13.98
CA TYR A 214 -5.68 -5.68 13.55
C TYR A 214 -6.77 -6.71 13.89
N ARG A 215 -7.46 -6.59 15.01
CA ARG A 215 -8.59 -7.46 15.36
C ARG A 215 -9.72 -7.36 14.33
N LEU A 216 -10.08 -6.14 13.92
CA LEU A 216 -11.07 -5.91 12.87
C LEU A 216 -10.59 -6.46 11.52
N LEU A 217 -9.34 -6.18 11.15
CA LEU A 217 -8.76 -6.69 9.92
C LEU A 217 -8.74 -8.22 9.89
N THR A 218 -8.40 -8.87 11.00
CA THR A 218 -8.44 -10.33 11.18
C THR A 218 -9.85 -10.88 10.91
N THR A 219 -10.88 -10.23 11.46
CA THR A 219 -12.28 -10.63 11.27
C THR A 219 -12.68 -10.59 9.80
N LEU A 220 -12.26 -9.54 9.07
CA LEU A 220 -12.55 -9.39 7.64
C LEU A 220 -11.77 -10.40 6.76
N VAL A 221 -10.53 -10.70 7.11
CA VAL A 221 -9.65 -11.57 6.32
C VAL A 221 -9.97 -13.06 6.55
N ARG A 222 -10.31 -13.45 7.78
CA ARG A 222 -10.51 -14.86 8.18
C ARG A 222 -11.43 -15.68 7.26
N PRO A 223 -12.60 -15.19 6.79
CA PRO A 223 -13.49 -15.95 5.91
C PRO A 223 -12.89 -16.29 4.53
N HIS A 224 -11.81 -15.61 4.15
CA HIS A 224 -11.17 -15.76 2.84
C HIS A 224 -9.98 -16.73 2.85
N LEU A 225 -9.58 -17.25 4.02
CA LEU A 225 -8.50 -18.23 4.12
C LEU A 225 -8.97 -19.59 3.62
N SER A 226 -8.21 -20.21 2.70
CA SER A 226 -8.44 -21.59 2.25
C SER A 226 -7.68 -22.60 3.14
N ARG A 227 -8.27 -23.77 3.35
CA ARG A 227 -7.62 -24.92 4.04
C ARG A 227 -6.76 -25.74 3.09
#